data_de9ed4b3330b870aa2e444c63055ccd6
#
_entry.id   de9ed4b3330b870aa2e444c63055ccd6
#
_cell.length_a   1.000
_cell.length_b   1.000
_cell.length_c   1.000
_cell.angle_alpha   90.00
_cell.angle_beta   90.00
_cell.angle_gamma   90.00
#
_symmetry.space_group_name_H-M   'P 1'
#
loop_
_entity.id
_entity.type
_entity.pdbx_description
1 polymer ?
#
loop_
_entity_poly.entity_id
_entity_poly.type
_entity_poly.pdbx_seq_one_letter_code
_entity_poly.pdbx_strand_id
1 'polypeptide(L)'
;MNVIMIGAGNVATHIALRLKKKGHTPIQVWSRTEESAKTLAEQTGSRPVTSIDDIRTDADIYIISVKDDALQDVAKQLGEKPINGIVIHTAGSMAMDVLEGSCKHYGVLYPMQTFSKAKTVDFGRIPCFVEASDEETKRTVRELAEILSDHVYEMNSEERQWLHVAAVFACNFANCCFGMADDILRKHGLDFGVMLPLVEETVSKLRTLKPSEAQTGPARRKDMNVINKHLDMLKDQKEKDVYRMMTEEIMKRS
;
A
#
# COMPACT_ATOMS: atom_id res chain seq x y z
N MET A 1 18.33 -4.97 16.73
CA MET A 1 17.45 -3.83 16.56
C MET A 1 16.10 -4.13 17.21
N ASN A 2 15.73 -3.39 18.23
CA ASN A 2 14.45 -3.52 18.93
C ASN A 2 13.40 -2.68 18.21
N VAL A 3 12.37 -3.32 17.66
CA VAL A 3 11.33 -2.66 16.88
C VAL A 3 10.00 -2.72 17.63
N ILE A 4 9.27 -1.62 17.64
CA ILE A 4 7.87 -1.57 18.08
C ILE A 4 6.98 -1.31 16.89
N MET A 5 5.94 -2.12 16.73
CA MET A 5 4.95 -2.00 15.67
C MET A 5 3.72 -1.26 16.18
N ILE A 6 3.43 -0.10 15.63
CA ILE A 6 2.28 0.73 15.99
C ILE A 6 1.25 0.64 14.86
N GLY A 7 0.27 -0.22 15.06
CA GLY A 7 -0.72 -0.66 14.10
C GLY A 7 -0.67 -2.16 13.86
N ALA A 8 -1.82 -2.75 13.51
CA ALA A 8 -1.97 -4.16 13.20
C ALA A 8 -2.83 -4.35 11.93
N GLY A 9 -2.71 -3.40 10.98
CA GLY A 9 -3.34 -3.46 9.66
C GLY A 9 -2.59 -4.38 8.68
N ASN A 10 -2.98 -4.33 7.40
CA ASN A 10 -2.36 -5.17 6.37
C ASN A 10 -0.84 -4.92 6.25
N VAL A 11 -0.42 -3.66 6.12
CA VAL A 11 1.00 -3.29 5.99
C VAL A 11 1.78 -3.71 7.23
N ALA A 12 1.28 -3.33 8.43
CA ALA A 12 1.90 -3.69 9.71
C ALA A 12 2.12 -5.20 9.85
N THR A 13 1.11 -6.00 9.48
CA THR A 13 1.18 -7.46 9.56
C THR A 13 2.31 -8.01 8.69
N HIS A 14 2.39 -7.56 7.44
CA HIS A 14 3.42 -8.05 6.51
C HIS A 14 4.82 -7.61 6.92
N ILE A 15 5.01 -6.37 7.39
CA ILE A 15 6.30 -5.90 7.91
C ILE A 15 6.71 -6.72 9.13
N ALA A 16 5.83 -6.86 10.13
CA ALA A 16 6.14 -7.58 11.36
C ALA A 16 6.49 -9.06 11.12
N LEU A 17 5.74 -9.73 10.26
CA LEU A 17 6.02 -11.13 9.88
C LEU A 17 7.34 -11.26 9.09
N ARG A 18 7.64 -10.30 8.21
CA ARG A 18 8.91 -10.29 7.48
C ARG A 18 10.09 -10.06 8.43
N LEU A 19 9.98 -9.11 9.36
CA LEU A 19 10.98 -8.88 10.40
C LEU A 19 11.23 -10.14 11.23
N LYS A 20 10.16 -10.80 11.70
CA LYS A 20 10.30 -12.09 12.42
C LYS A 20 11.06 -13.13 11.58
N LYS A 21 10.71 -13.29 10.31
CA LYS A 21 11.37 -14.23 9.39
C LYS A 21 12.86 -13.93 9.23
N LYS A 22 13.26 -12.67 9.37
CA LYS A 22 14.65 -12.21 9.29
C LYS A 22 15.38 -12.17 10.66
N GLY A 23 14.73 -12.65 11.73
CA GLY A 23 15.33 -12.69 13.08
C GLY A 23 15.18 -11.38 13.88
N HIS A 24 14.35 -10.45 13.43
CA HIS A 24 14.11 -9.13 14.04
C HIS A 24 12.67 -9.01 14.55
N THR A 25 12.24 -9.91 15.43
CA THR A 25 10.87 -9.91 15.96
C THR A 25 10.53 -8.58 16.65
N PRO A 26 9.42 -7.92 16.31
CA PRO A 26 8.95 -6.75 17.07
C PRO A 26 8.73 -7.09 18.53
N ILE A 27 9.21 -6.25 19.46
CA ILE A 27 9.06 -6.50 20.89
C ILE A 27 7.66 -6.21 21.41
N GLN A 28 6.96 -5.24 20.80
CA GLN A 28 5.57 -4.90 21.07
C GLN A 28 4.80 -4.66 19.77
N VAL A 29 3.49 -4.94 19.83
CA VAL A 29 2.51 -4.56 18.82
C VAL A 29 1.40 -3.77 19.51
N TRP A 30 1.22 -2.51 19.10
CA TRP A 30 0.11 -1.68 19.52
C TRP A 30 -1.01 -1.69 18.49
N SER A 31 -2.26 -1.74 18.95
CA SER A 31 -3.45 -1.46 18.14
C SER A 31 -4.57 -0.93 19.01
N ARG A 32 -5.46 -0.10 18.42
CA ARG A 32 -6.66 0.41 19.10
C ARG A 32 -7.61 -0.68 19.59
N THR A 33 -7.63 -1.82 18.90
CA THR A 33 -8.45 -2.97 19.28
C THR A 33 -7.57 -4.08 19.83
N GLU A 34 -7.98 -4.65 20.96
CA GLU A 34 -7.27 -5.74 21.62
C GLU A 34 -7.14 -6.97 20.72
N GLU A 35 -8.20 -7.31 19.99
CA GLU A 35 -8.21 -8.42 19.05
C GLU A 35 -7.10 -8.30 17.99
N SER A 36 -7.00 -7.12 17.36
CA SER A 36 -5.97 -6.91 16.33
C SER A 36 -4.56 -6.93 16.89
N ALA A 37 -4.35 -6.34 18.09
CA ALA A 37 -3.06 -6.37 18.77
C ALA A 37 -2.66 -7.81 19.12
N LYS A 38 -3.55 -8.58 19.74
CA LYS A 38 -3.32 -9.99 20.09
C LYS A 38 -3.05 -10.86 18.88
N THR A 39 -3.89 -10.76 17.84
CA THR A 39 -3.74 -11.56 16.62
C THR A 39 -2.34 -11.40 15.99
N LEU A 40 -1.85 -10.16 15.84
CA LEU A 40 -0.53 -9.93 15.26
C LEU A 40 0.59 -10.30 16.24
N ALA A 41 0.42 -10.03 17.52
CA ALA A 41 1.40 -10.37 18.56
C ALA A 41 1.61 -11.89 18.68
N GLU A 42 0.56 -12.70 18.61
CA GLU A 42 0.64 -14.16 18.60
C GLU A 42 1.41 -14.67 17.38
N GLN A 43 1.13 -14.13 16.20
CA GLN A 43 1.84 -14.51 14.97
C GLN A 43 3.33 -14.20 15.02
N THR A 44 3.70 -13.11 15.67
CA THR A 44 5.09 -12.65 15.76
C THR A 44 5.83 -13.13 17.00
N GLY A 45 5.15 -13.42 18.10
CA GLY A 45 5.72 -13.65 19.42
C GLY A 45 6.01 -12.34 20.18
N SER A 46 5.30 -11.27 19.83
CA SER A 46 5.42 -9.93 20.43
C SER A 46 4.49 -9.78 21.64
N ARG A 47 4.70 -8.72 22.44
CA ARG A 47 3.75 -8.32 23.50
C ARG A 47 2.65 -7.42 22.91
N PRO A 48 1.35 -7.76 23.01
CA PRO A 48 0.27 -6.88 22.59
C PRO A 48 0.04 -5.78 23.62
N VAL A 49 -0.24 -4.56 23.15
CA VAL A 49 -0.65 -3.41 23.95
C VAL A 49 -1.75 -2.60 23.25
N THR A 50 -2.64 -1.97 24.00
CA THR A 50 -3.77 -1.18 23.46
C THR A 50 -3.74 0.28 23.88
N SER A 51 -3.03 0.64 24.96
CA SER A 51 -2.75 2.03 25.32
C SER A 51 -1.40 2.46 24.76
N ILE A 52 -1.31 3.68 24.25
CA ILE A 52 -0.04 4.30 23.85
C ILE A 52 0.86 4.50 25.08
N ASP A 53 0.29 4.68 26.26
CA ASP A 53 1.04 4.81 27.53
C ASP A 53 1.84 3.53 27.84
N ASP A 54 1.35 2.36 27.42
CA ASP A 54 2.02 1.07 27.62
C ASP A 54 3.13 0.77 26.62
N ILE A 55 3.32 1.64 25.62
CA ILE A 55 4.40 1.50 24.64
C ILE A 55 5.73 1.80 25.35
N ARG A 56 6.68 0.88 25.23
CA ARG A 56 8.06 1.05 25.73
C ARG A 56 8.75 2.22 25.04
N THR A 57 9.64 2.90 25.76
CA THR A 57 10.36 4.09 25.26
C THR A 57 11.83 3.83 24.90
N ASP A 58 12.28 2.57 25.06
CA ASP A 58 13.66 2.13 24.87
C ASP A 58 13.89 1.27 23.61
N ALA A 59 12.99 1.37 22.64
CA ALA A 59 13.17 0.72 21.34
C ALA A 59 14.04 1.57 20.40
N ASP A 60 14.72 0.88 19.48
CA ASP A 60 15.55 1.54 18.46
C ASP A 60 14.66 2.20 17.38
N ILE A 61 13.55 1.53 16.99
CA ILE A 61 12.64 1.99 15.94
C ILE A 61 11.18 1.75 16.32
N TYR A 62 10.35 2.76 16.05
CA TYR A 62 8.90 2.75 16.18
C TYR A 62 8.27 2.89 14.79
N ILE A 63 7.57 1.86 14.30
CA ILE A 63 6.96 1.84 12.97
C ILE A 63 5.48 2.12 13.10
N ILE A 64 5.03 3.32 12.71
CA ILE A 64 3.62 3.70 12.68
C ILE A 64 3.01 3.23 11.35
N SER A 65 2.13 2.24 11.43
CA SER A 65 1.42 1.67 10.29
C SER A 65 -0.08 1.62 10.59
N VAL A 66 -0.67 2.80 10.73
CA VAL A 66 -2.09 3.06 10.98
C VAL A 66 -2.74 3.67 9.74
N LYS A 67 -4.06 3.95 9.79
CA LYS A 67 -4.73 4.72 8.74
C LYS A 67 -4.20 6.16 8.73
N ASP A 68 -4.20 6.79 7.55
CA ASP A 68 -3.68 8.15 7.35
C ASP A 68 -4.37 9.18 8.25
N ASP A 69 -5.68 9.04 8.46
CA ASP A 69 -6.49 9.90 9.34
C ASP A 69 -6.10 9.82 10.83
N ALA A 70 -5.49 8.72 11.25
CA ALA A 70 -5.05 8.50 12.62
C ALA A 70 -3.54 8.78 12.84
N LEU A 71 -2.77 8.99 11.76
CA LEU A 71 -1.31 9.06 11.84
C LEU A 71 -0.84 10.23 12.69
N GLN A 72 -1.40 11.42 12.46
CA GLN A 72 -1.01 12.64 13.18
C GLN A 72 -1.29 12.55 14.69
N ASP A 73 -2.47 12.02 15.05
CA ASP A 73 -2.84 11.88 16.47
C ASP A 73 -1.96 10.87 17.19
N VAL A 74 -1.64 9.75 16.54
CA VAL A 74 -0.74 8.73 17.09
C VAL A 74 0.68 9.27 17.22
N ALA A 75 1.17 10.00 16.22
CA ALA A 75 2.49 10.63 16.28
C ALA A 75 2.59 11.63 17.43
N LYS A 76 1.57 12.49 17.61
CA LYS A 76 1.51 13.45 18.70
C LYS A 76 1.54 12.79 20.08
N GLN A 77 0.72 11.77 20.30
CA GLN A 77 0.68 11.03 21.57
C GLN A 77 2.01 10.33 21.88
N LEU A 78 2.70 9.81 20.84
CA LEU A 78 4.05 9.27 21.01
C LEU A 78 5.07 10.35 21.38
N GLY A 79 4.94 11.56 20.83
CA GLY A 79 5.81 12.69 21.13
C GLY A 79 5.71 13.20 22.58
N GLU A 80 4.63 12.87 23.29
CA GLU A 80 4.47 13.16 24.73
C GLU A 80 5.31 12.21 25.61
N LYS A 81 5.90 11.15 25.03
CA LYS A 81 6.72 10.16 25.72
C LYS A 81 8.22 10.44 25.50
N PRO A 82 9.10 10.08 26.46
CA PRO A 82 10.55 10.25 26.33
C PRO A 82 11.15 9.19 25.38
N ILE A 83 10.77 9.24 24.10
CA ILE A 83 11.28 8.34 23.07
C ILE A 83 12.61 8.85 22.53
N ASN A 84 13.64 8.02 22.59
CA ASN A 84 14.97 8.31 22.04
C ASN A 84 15.24 7.60 20.72
N GLY A 85 14.41 6.64 20.33
CA GLY A 85 14.53 5.89 19.06
C GLY A 85 13.97 6.66 17.86
N ILE A 86 14.13 6.09 16.69
CA ILE A 86 13.63 6.63 15.43
C ILE A 86 12.14 6.30 15.28
N VAL A 87 11.32 7.30 14.95
CA VAL A 87 9.90 7.11 14.62
C VAL A 87 9.72 7.20 13.11
N ILE A 88 9.15 6.16 12.49
CA ILE A 88 8.86 6.15 11.06
C ILE A 88 7.39 5.84 10.80
N HIS A 89 6.86 6.34 9.68
CA HIS A 89 5.55 5.90 9.19
C HIS A 89 5.64 5.16 7.86
N THR A 90 4.54 4.47 7.50
CA THR A 90 4.49 3.65 6.27
C THR A 90 3.48 4.15 5.24
N ALA A 91 2.95 5.36 5.41
CA ALA A 91 1.94 5.93 4.53
C ALA A 91 2.55 6.47 3.23
N GLY A 92 1.94 6.14 2.09
CA GLY A 92 2.36 6.66 0.79
C GLY A 92 1.88 8.08 0.51
N SER A 93 0.69 8.44 1.05
CA SER A 93 0.00 9.71 0.83
C SER A 93 0.43 10.83 1.78
N MET A 94 1.01 10.50 2.96
CA MET A 94 1.36 11.46 3.99
C MET A 94 2.80 11.95 3.85
N ALA A 95 3.03 13.25 4.03
CA ALA A 95 4.37 13.80 4.09
C ALA A 95 5.11 13.37 5.37
N MET A 96 6.43 13.35 5.33
CA MET A 96 7.27 12.95 6.47
C MET A 96 7.11 13.90 7.66
N ASP A 97 6.88 15.18 7.39
CA ASP A 97 6.74 16.25 8.39
C ASP A 97 5.55 16.09 9.34
N VAL A 98 4.61 15.18 9.04
CA VAL A 98 3.56 14.79 10.00
C VAL A 98 4.15 14.23 11.31
N LEU A 99 5.41 13.80 11.30
CA LEU A 99 6.16 13.32 12.48
C LEU A 99 6.98 14.42 13.15
N GLU A 100 7.08 15.61 12.55
CA GLU A 100 7.83 16.71 13.11
C GLU A 100 7.29 17.09 14.49
N GLY A 101 8.18 17.28 15.45
CA GLY A 101 7.83 17.55 16.86
C GLY A 101 7.44 16.30 17.68
N SER A 102 7.24 15.13 17.04
CA SER A 102 6.95 13.88 17.77
C SER A 102 8.22 13.21 18.33
N CYS A 103 9.35 13.40 17.66
CA CYS A 103 10.67 12.89 18.09
C CYS A 103 11.80 13.62 17.35
N LYS A 104 13.02 13.43 17.83
CA LYS A 104 14.20 14.05 17.23
C LYS A 104 14.58 13.44 15.89
N HIS A 105 14.42 12.13 15.75
CA HIS A 105 14.82 11.35 14.59
C HIS A 105 13.59 10.67 14.00
N TYR A 106 13.21 11.02 12.77
CA TYR A 106 12.01 10.52 12.14
C TYR A 106 12.19 10.29 10.64
N GLY A 107 11.30 9.49 10.05
CA GLY A 107 11.38 9.16 8.64
C GLY A 107 10.18 8.40 8.11
N VAL A 108 10.35 7.87 6.92
CA VAL A 108 9.35 7.08 6.21
C VAL A 108 9.99 5.79 5.70
N LEU A 109 9.24 4.71 5.81
CA LEU A 109 9.48 3.44 5.13
C LEU A 109 8.20 3.04 4.40
N TYR A 110 8.12 3.31 3.12
CA TYR A 110 6.93 3.01 2.31
C TYR A 110 7.15 1.78 1.41
N PRO A 111 6.63 0.59 1.78
CA PRO A 111 6.60 -0.55 0.89
C PRO A 111 5.44 -0.42 -0.09
N MET A 112 5.75 -0.29 -1.39
CA MET A 112 4.74 -0.09 -2.44
C MET A 112 4.14 -1.41 -2.90
N GLN A 113 3.05 -1.81 -2.27
CA GLN A 113 2.33 -3.04 -2.59
C GLN A 113 0.85 -2.96 -2.18
N THR A 114 0.00 -3.74 -2.83
CA THR A 114 -1.37 -4.02 -2.38
C THR A 114 -1.36 -5.16 -1.36
N PHE A 115 -1.40 -4.82 -0.08
CA PHE A 115 -1.36 -5.80 1.00
C PHE A 115 -2.74 -6.31 1.38
N SER A 116 -2.86 -7.62 1.60
CA SER A 116 -4.02 -8.28 2.20
C SER A 116 -3.53 -9.32 3.21
N LYS A 117 -4.14 -9.38 4.40
CA LYS A 117 -3.79 -10.41 5.41
C LYS A 117 -4.04 -11.83 4.92
N ALA A 118 -4.97 -12.00 3.97
CA ALA A 118 -5.34 -13.30 3.42
C ALA A 118 -4.31 -13.88 2.42
N LYS A 119 -3.37 -13.07 1.94
CA LYS A 119 -2.40 -13.49 0.91
C LYS A 119 -0.98 -13.16 1.33
N THR A 120 -0.14 -14.17 1.41
CA THR A 120 1.31 -14.01 1.60
C THR A 120 1.94 -13.38 0.37
N VAL A 121 2.80 -12.39 0.56
CA VAL A 121 3.59 -11.75 -0.49
C VAL A 121 5.07 -12.05 -0.32
N ASP A 122 5.79 -12.13 -1.42
CA ASP A 122 7.25 -12.14 -1.38
C ASP A 122 7.76 -10.71 -1.14
N PHE A 123 7.95 -10.39 0.14
CA PHE A 123 8.35 -9.04 0.56
C PHE A 123 9.73 -8.64 -0.01
N GLY A 124 10.61 -9.59 -0.28
CA GLY A 124 11.93 -9.33 -0.88
C GLY A 124 11.84 -8.60 -2.23
N ARG A 125 10.77 -8.81 -2.97
CA ARG A 125 10.55 -8.21 -4.29
C ARG A 125 9.77 -6.89 -4.26
N ILE A 126 9.36 -6.41 -3.09
CA ILE A 126 8.54 -5.20 -2.96
C ILE A 126 9.45 -3.97 -2.95
N PRO A 127 9.28 -3.00 -3.87
CA PRO A 127 9.98 -1.74 -3.77
C PRO A 127 9.66 -1.03 -2.45
N CYS A 128 10.70 -0.68 -1.69
CA CYS A 128 10.61 0.10 -0.46
C CYS A 128 11.24 1.47 -0.68
N PHE A 129 10.51 2.52 -0.35
CA PHE A 129 10.96 3.89 -0.47
C PHE A 129 11.23 4.46 0.92
N VAL A 130 12.38 5.13 1.08
CA VAL A 130 12.85 5.66 2.36
C VAL A 130 13.09 7.16 2.29
N GLU A 131 12.76 7.85 3.38
CA GLU A 131 12.99 9.26 3.62
C GLU A 131 13.32 9.45 5.11
N ALA A 132 14.15 10.43 5.48
CA ALA A 132 14.49 10.66 6.88
C ALA A 132 14.87 12.11 7.15
N SER A 133 14.74 12.52 8.42
CA SER A 133 15.02 13.87 8.91
C SER A 133 16.50 14.28 8.87
N ASP A 134 17.41 13.29 8.87
CA ASP A 134 18.84 13.48 8.86
C ASP A 134 19.57 12.24 8.29
N GLU A 135 20.85 12.39 7.97
CA GLU A 135 21.64 11.34 7.31
C GLU A 135 21.90 10.09 8.19
N GLU A 136 21.99 10.25 9.51
CA GLU A 136 22.16 9.12 10.43
C GLU A 136 20.89 8.30 10.51
N THR A 137 19.76 8.98 10.66
CA THR A 137 18.42 8.38 10.61
C THR A 137 18.19 7.68 9.27
N LYS A 138 18.57 8.31 8.16
CA LYS A 138 18.43 7.72 6.82
C LYS A 138 19.17 6.40 6.69
N ARG A 139 20.40 6.32 7.18
CA ARG A 139 21.17 5.06 7.18
C ARG A 139 20.43 3.95 7.93
N THR A 140 19.93 4.23 9.12
CA THR A 140 19.22 3.24 9.94
C THR A 140 17.90 2.81 9.30
N VAL A 141 17.12 3.74 8.74
CA VAL A 141 15.86 3.42 8.03
C VAL A 141 16.14 2.61 6.76
N ARG A 142 17.22 2.91 6.05
CA ARG A 142 17.66 2.16 4.88
C ARG A 142 18.07 0.73 5.26
N GLU A 143 18.86 0.55 6.31
CA GLU A 143 19.22 -0.78 6.82
C GLU A 143 17.99 -1.61 7.19
N LEU A 144 17.00 -0.99 7.86
CA LEU A 144 15.71 -1.65 8.13
C LEU A 144 15.00 -2.05 6.83
N ALA A 145 14.97 -1.18 5.84
CA ALA A 145 14.34 -1.46 4.54
C ALA A 145 15.06 -2.61 3.81
N GLU A 146 16.38 -2.69 3.87
CA GLU A 146 17.20 -3.75 3.26
C GLU A 146 17.03 -5.13 3.96
N ILE A 147 16.68 -5.14 5.26
CA ILE A 147 16.24 -6.37 5.93
C ILE A 147 14.91 -6.88 5.33
N LEU A 148 14.03 -5.97 4.94
CA LEU A 148 12.71 -6.30 4.42
C LEU A 148 12.71 -6.64 2.94
N SER A 149 13.45 -5.90 2.11
CA SER A 149 13.39 -5.96 0.66
C SER A 149 14.76 -5.85 0.01
N ASP A 150 14.92 -6.47 -1.17
CA ASP A 150 16.10 -6.37 -2.02
C ASP A 150 16.06 -5.10 -2.94
N HIS A 151 14.95 -4.34 -2.88
CA HIS A 151 14.68 -3.16 -3.74
C HIS A 151 14.39 -1.93 -2.86
N VAL A 152 15.43 -1.18 -2.49
CA VAL A 152 15.32 0.01 -1.63
C VAL A 152 15.75 1.25 -2.39
N TYR A 153 14.92 2.29 -2.34
CA TYR A 153 15.11 3.55 -3.04
C TYR A 153 14.92 4.73 -2.08
N GLU A 154 15.67 5.80 -2.28
CA GLU A 154 15.42 7.07 -1.62
C GLU A 154 14.40 7.88 -2.43
N MET A 155 13.46 8.52 -1.72
CA MET A 155 12.41 9.30 -2.36
C MET A 155 11.83 10.29 -1.35
N ASN A 156 11.69 11.55 -1.75
CA ASN A 156 11.09 12.57 -0.90
C ASN A 156 9.56 12.44 -0.82
N SER A 157 8.94 13.21 0.09
CA SER A 157 7.51 13.16 0.34
C SER A 157 6.67 13.52 -0.89
N GLU A 158 7.07 14.53 -1.67
CA GLU A 158 6.33 14.95 -2.86
C GLU A 158 6.35 13.85 -3.94
N GLU A 159 7.52 13.33 -4.25
CA GLU A 159 7.67 12.22 -5.21
C GLU A 159 6.89 10.99 -4.78
N ARG A 160 6.91 10.65 -3.49
CA ARG A 160 6.17 9.50 -2.94
C ARG A 160 4.66 9.69 -3.07
N GLN A 161 4.14 10.88 -2.81
CA GLN A 161 2.72 11.17 -2.97
C GLN A 161 2.28 10.98 -4.44
N TRP A 162 3.06 11.49 -5.40
CA TRP A 162 2.77 11.26 -6.83
C TRP A 162 2.87 9.79 -7.22
N LEU A 163 3.87 9.08 -6.71
CA LEU A 163 3.98 7.64 -6.91
C LEU A 163 2.77 6.90 -6.34
N HIS A 164 2.28 7.32 -5.17
CA HIS A 164 1.08 6.72 -4.56
C HIS A 164 -0.18 6.98 -5.40
N VAL A 165 -0.36 8.20 -5.93
CA VAL A 165 -1.46 8.50 -6.87
C VAL A 165 -1.37 7.60 -8.11
N ALA A 166 -0.20 7.44 -8.69
CA ALA A 166 0.00 6.54 -9.83
C ALA A 166 -0.34 5.08 -9.49
N ALA A 167 0.04 4.60 -8.29
CA ALA A 167 -0.29 3.26 -7.81
C ALA A 167 -1.81 3.06 -7.62
N VAL A 168 -2.56 4.08 -7.22
CA VAL A 168 -4.03 4.03 -7.15
C VAL A 168 -4.62 3.76 -8.55
N PHE A 169 -4.14 4.46 -9.58
CA PHE A 169 -4.57 4.20 -10.96
C PHE A 169 -4.20 2.79 -11.42
N ALA A 170 -2.95 2.38 -11.21
CA ALA A 170 -2.44 1.11 -11.70
C ALA A 170 -3.04 -0.13 -10.99
N CYS A 171 -3.45 0.01 -9.74
CA CYS A 171 -3.88 -1.11 -8.91
C CYS A 171 -5.32 -0.97 -8.40
N ASN A 172 -5.66 0.12 -7.68
CA ASN A 172 -6.96 0.22 -7.04
C ASN A 172 -8.10 0.41 -8.06
N PHE A 173 -7.92 1.30 -9.03
CA PHE A 173 -8.91 1.51 -10.09
C PHE A 173 -8.98 0.31 -11.05
N ALA A 174 -7.85 -0.31 -11.38
CA ALA A 174 -7.84 -1.55 -12.14
C ALA A 174 -8.64 -2.65 -11.43
N ASN A 175 -8.45 -2.83 -10.11
CA ASN A 175 -9.22 -3.80 -9.33
C ASN A 175 -10.71 -3.45 -9.27
N CYS A 176 -11.07 -2.17 -9.20
CA CYS A 176 -12.47 -1.74 -9.30
C CYS A 176 -13.08 -2.12 -10.66
N CYS A 177 -12.33 -1.95 -11.77
CA CYS A 177 -12.76 -2.41 -13.09
C CYS A 177 -12.96 -3.93 -13.15
N PHE A 178 -12.10 -4.72 -12.46
CA PHE A 178 -12.31 -6.17 -12.35
C PHE A 178 -13.61 -6.50 -11.59
N GLY A 179 -13.92 -5.76 -10.51
CA GLY A 179 -15.20 -5.92 -9.79
C GLY A 179 -16.41 -5.61 -10.67
N MET A 180 -16.36 -4.53 -11.47
CA MET A 180 -17.42 -4.22 -12.43
C MET A 180 -17.57 -5.31 -13.49
N ALA A 181 -16.46 -5.88 -13.98
CA ALA A 181 -16.49 -7.00 -14.92
C ALA A 181 -17.12 -8.25 -14.30
N ASP A 182 -16.78 -8.58 -13.05
CA ASP A 182 -17.37 -9.68 -12.31
C ASP A 182 -18.89 -9.50 -12.13
N ASP A 183 -19.33 -8.28 -11.78
CA ASP A 183 -20.77 -7.97 -11.64
C ASP A 183 -21.53 -8.15 -12.97
N ILE A 184 -20.94 -7.75 -14.10
CA ILE A 184 -21.52 -7.96 -15.42
C ILE A 184 -21.61 -9.47 -15.75
N LEU A 185 -20.53 -10.21 -15.54
CA LEU A 185 -20.46 -11.65 -15.81
C LEU A 185 -21.49 -12.42 -14.98
N ARG A 186 -21.58 -12.16 -13.67
CA ARG A 186 -22.54 -12.81 -12.77
C ARG A 186 -23.99 -12.56 -13.17
N LYS A 187 -24.34 -11.36 -13.65
CA LYS A 187 -25.68 -11.07 -14.19
C LYS A 187 -26.04 -11.97 -15.39
N HIS A 188 -25.05 -12.55 -16.05
CA HIS A 188 -25.21 -13.45 -17.22
C HIS A 188 -24.80 -14.91 -16.96
N GLY A 189 -24.63 -15.30 -15.69
CA GLY A 189 -24.34 -16.67 -15.30
C GLY A 189 -22.92 -17.15 -15.62
N LEU A 190 -21.98 -16.21 -15.78
CA LEU A 190 -20.57 -16.49 -16.07
C LEU A 190 -19.68 -16.25 -14.83
N ASP A 191 -18.67 -17.08 -14.66
CA ASP A 191 -17.67 -16.94 -13.60
C ASP A 191 -16.52 -16.03 -14.03
N PHE A 192 -16.02 -15.19 -13.10
CA PHE A 192 -14.90 -14.28 -13.39
C PHE A 192 -13.62 -15.00 -13.75
N GLY A 193 -13.44 -16.24 -13.35
CA GLY A 193 -12.26 -17.06 -13.67
C GLY A 193 -11.96 -17.14 -15.16
N VAL A 194 -13.00 -17.06 -16.03
CA VAL A 194 -12.81 -17.07 -17.48
C VAL A 194 -12.04 -15.86 -18.01
N MET A 195 -12.00 -14.76 -17.22
CA MET A 195 -11.28 -13.52 -17.58
C MET A 195 -9.81 -13.52 -17.14
N LEU A 196 -9.42 -14.41 -16.22
CA LEU A 196 -8.06 -14.40 -15.64
C LEU A 196 -6.96 -14.47 -16.70
N PRO A 197 -7.01 -15.34 -17.72
CA PRO A 197 -5.98 -15.37 -18.75
C PRO A 197 -5.85 -14.06 -19.53
N LEU A 198 -6.98 -13.36 -19.77
CA LEU A 198 -6.98 -12.06 -20.43
C LEU A 198 -6.37 -10.96 -19.57
N VAL A 199 -6.66 -10.97 -18.27
CA VAL A 199 -6.08 -10.02 -17.29
C VAL A 199 -4.58 -10.25 -17.17
N GLU A 200 -4.14 -11.50 -17.06
CA GLU A 200 -2.73 -11.88 -16.99
C GLU A 200 -1.96 -11.43 -18.24
N GLU A 201 -2.53 -11.64 -19.43
CA GLU A 201 -1.92 -11.19 -20.69
C GLU A 201 -1.81 -9.67 -20.75
N THR A 202 -2.83 -8.94 -20.27
CA THR A 202 -2.82 -7.47 -20.21
C THR A 202 -1.65 -6.96 -19.35
N VAL A 203 -1.41 -7.58 -18.19
CA VAL A 203 -0.31 -7.22 -17.30
C VAL A 203 1.04 -7.69 -17.87
N SER A 204 1.08 -8.89 -18.48
CA SER A 204 2.29 -9.46 -19.06
C SER A 204 2.91 -8.58 -20.15
N LYS A 205 2.09 -7.98 -21.01
CA LYS A 205 2.53 -7.06 -22.06
C LYS A 205 3.31 -5.85 -21.52
N LEU A 206 3.01 -5.38 -20.33
CA LEU A 206 3.70 -4.24 -19.71
C LEU A 206 5.16 -4.53 -19.36
N ARG A 207 5.61 -5.79 -19.44
CA ARG A 207 7.03 -6.16 -19.27
C ARG A 207 7.89 -5.78 -20.46
N THR A 208 7.28 -5.65 -21.65
CA THR A 208 7.98 -5.45 -22.93
C THR A 208 7.47 -4.25 -23.71
N LEU A 209 6.27 -3.77 -23.43
CA LEU A 209 5.62 -2.66 -24.11
C LEU A 209 5.28 -1.53 -23.12
N LYS A 210 5.31 -0.30 -23.60
CA LYS A 210 4.74 0.82 -22.84
C LYS A 210 3.21 0.69 -22.77
N PRO A 211 2.55 1.24 -21.72
CA PRO A 211 1.09 1.17 -21.60
C PRO A 211 0.34 1.69 -22.84
N SER A 212 0.84 2.74 -23.50
CA SER A 212 0.24 3.28 -24.73
C SER A 212 0.33 2.32 -25.93
N GLU A 213 1.40 1.53 -25.99
CA GLU A 213 1.63 0.54 -27.06
C GLU A 213 0.83 -0.75 -26.82
N ALA A 214 0.66 -1.12 -25.54
CA ALA A 214 -0.11 -2.29 -25.11
C ALA A 214 -1.63 -2.09 -25.24
N GLN A 215 -2.12 -0.85 -25.40
CA GLN A 215 -3.53 -0.53 -25.46
C GLN A 215 -4.22 -1.13 -26.67
N THR A 216 -5.30 -1.88 -26.46
CA THR A 216 -6.14 -2.52 -27.49
C THR A 216 -7.62 -2.16 -27.27
N GLY A 217 -8.50 -2.73 -28.08
CA GLY A 217 -9.96 -2.61 -27.91
C GLY A 217 -10.64 -1.65 -28.88
N PRO A 218 -11.98 -1.55 -28.81
CA PRO A 218 -12.77 -0.74 -29.73
C PRO A 218 -12.47 0.77 -29.61
N ALA A 219 -12.22 1.28 -28.42
CA ALA A 219 -11.86 2.67 -28.20
C ALA A 219 -10.55 3.05 -28.91
N ARG A 220 -9.52 2.19 -28.83
CA ARG A 220 -8.25 2.40 -29.54
C ARG A 220 -8.43 2.52 -31.04
N ARG A 221 -9.37 1.75 -31.61
CA ARG A 221 -9.70 1.75 -33.06
C ARG A 221 -10.79 2.74 -33.44
N LYS A 222 -11.34 3.50 -32.47
CA LYS A 222 -12.46 4.44 -32.64
C LYS A 222 -13.71 3.76 -33.25
N ASP A 223 -13.97 2.51 -32.89
CA ASP A 223 -15.11 1.73 -33.39
C ASP A 223 -16.39 2.10 -32.65
N MET A 224 -17.03 3.18 -33.13
CA MET A 224 -18.23 3.73 -32.52
C MET A 224 -19.42 2.77 -32.56
N ASN A 225 -19.49 1.86 -33.56
CA ASN A 225 -20.58 0.89 -33.65
C ASN A 225 -20.54 -0.09 -32.48
N VAL A 226 -19.35 -0.63 -32.18
CA VAL A 226 -19.17 -1.52 -31.03
C VAL A 226 -19.39 -0.79 -29.72
N ILE A 227 -18.85 0.44 -29.58
CA ILE A 227 -18.99 1.27 -28.37
C ILE A 227 -20.46 1.56 -28.05
N ASN A 228 -21.23 2.02 -29.04
CA ASN A 228 -22.65 2.32 -28.86
C ASN A 228 -23.43 1.05 -28.48
N LYS A 229 -23.17 -0.08 -29.15
CA LYS A 229 -23.79 -1.36 -28.80
C LYS A 229 -23.52 -1.75 -27.34
N HIS A 230 -22.29 -1.59 -26.84
CA HIS A 230 -21.96 -1.87 -25.45
C HIS A 230 -22.73 -0.94 -24.49
N LEU A 231 -22.81 0.36 -24.80
CA LEU A 231 -23.58 1.32 -24.01
C LEU A 231 -25.08 0.99 -23.94
N ASP A 232 -25.65 0.45 -25.03
CA ASP A 232 -27.06 0.01 -25.06
C ASP A 232 -27.29 -1.26 -24.24
N MET A 233 -26.29 -2.15 -24.17
CA MET A 233 -26.34 -3.39 -23.36
C MET A 233 -26.26 -3.11 -21.86
N LEU A 234 -25.45 -2.13 -21.44
CA LEU A 234 -25.35 -1.72 -20.05
C LEU A 234 -26.68 -1.13 -19.55
N LYS A 235 -27.15 -1.54 -18.37
CA LYS A 235 -28.41 -1.05 -17.78
C LYS A 235 -28.18 -0.04 -16.67
N ASP A 236 -27.07 -0.18 -15.91
CA ASP A 236 -26.72 0.72 -14.83
C ASP A 236 -26.08 2.02 -15.37
N GLN A 237 -26.56 3.17 -14.88
CA GLN A 237 -26.06 4.46 -15.33
C GLN A 237 -24.61 4.72 -14.93
N LYS A 238 -24.18 4.27 -13.75
CA LYS A 238 -22.80 4.44 -13.29
C LYS A 238 -21.83 3.59 -14.13
N GLU A 239 -22.24 2.35 -14.50
CA GLU A 239 -21.48 1.51 -15.43
C GLU A 239 -21.30 2.22 -16.79
N LYS A 240 -22.36 2.84 -17.33
CA LYS A 240 -22.29 3.62 -18.57
C LYS A 240 -21.36 4.84 -18.47
N ASP A 241 -21.40 5.54 -17.36
CA ASP A 241 -20.59 6.76 -17.16
C ASP A 241 -19.11 6.41 -17.06
N VAL A 242 -18.75 5.36 -16.32
CA VAL A 242 -17.37 4.83 -16.28
C VAL A 242 -16.93 4.36 -17.66
N TYR A 243 -17.77 3.61 -18.36
CA TYR A 243 -17.46 3.13 -19.72
C TYR A 243 -17.17 4.29 -20.68
N ARG A 244 -18.00 5.36 -20.68
CA ARG A 244 -17.78 6.55 -21.51
C ARG A 244 -16.48 7.25 -21.16
N MET A 245 -16.26 7.54 -19.86
CA MET A 245 -15.06 8.23 -19.39
C MET A 245 -13.77 7.49 -19.82
N MET A 246 -13.73 6.18 -19.62
CA MET A 246 -12.57 5.37 -19.99
C MET A 246 -12.39 5.29 -21.51
N THR A 247 -13.50 5.21 -22.27
CA THR A 247 -13.48 5.23 -23.73
C THR A 247 -12.90 6.53 -24.28
N GLU A 248 -13.37 7.67 -23.78
CA GLU A 248 -12.88 9.00 -24.17
C GLU A 248 -11.39 9.17 -23.86
N GLU A 249 -10.96 8.73 -22.68
CA GLU A 249 -9.56 8.82 -22.28
C GLU A 249 -8.64 7.93 -23.14
N ILE A 250 -9.09 6.72 -23.51
CA ILE A 250 -8.34 5.87 -24.44
C ILE A 250 -8.26 6.52 -25.82
N MET A 251 -9.37 7.07 -26.34
CA MET A 251 -9.37 7.73 -27.65
C MET A 251 -8.46 8.96 -27.70
N LYS A 252 -8.37 9.71 -26.60
CA LYS A 252 -7.51 10.90 -26.48
C LYS A 252 -6.04 10.55 -26.50
N ARG A 253 -5.66 9.39 -25.95
CA ARG A 253 -4.26 8.88 -25.88
C ARG A 253 -3.83 8.08 -27.09
N SER A 254 -4.72 7.89 -28.07
CA SER A 254 -4.54 6.99 -29.24
C SER A 254 -4.00 7.70 -30.47
#